data_5256ee9095be9022c4a2ce08018f1c3b
#
_entry.id   5256ee9095be9022c4a2ce08018f1c3b
#
_cell.length_a   1.000
_cell.length_b   1.000
_cell.length_c   1.000
_cell.angle_alpha   90.00
_cell.angle_beta   90.00
_cell.angle_gamma   90.00
#
_symmetry.space_group_name_H-M   'P 1'
#
loop_
_entity.id
_entity.type
_entity.pdbx_description
1 polymer ?
#
loop_
_entity_poly.entity_id
_entity_poly.type
_entity_poly.pdbx_seq_one_letter_code
_entity_poly.pdbx_strand_id
1 'polypeptide(L)'
;MKAILDHVGIAVKNLDEALAFYRDGLGLRVEVPEEVANQRVRAHFIPAGQAALELLEPTSSDSVIARYTEKRGPGLHHITLRVDDIQAALEQLRVRGVRLIDEQPRAGAEGALVAFIHPSSAHGVLVELKQAAAPAVRLDIRTIPFGEFQLTTLHDGPFRLDGGAMFGVVPRPLWEKKAPPDDRNRIQLAMRPLLIDASWGRLLVDCGVGEKMSAKDRDIYALDRSRTLEDALASVRQSSESIEIALASHLHWDHFGGATARMNGALQPRFPKAEYVIRAAEWEDATHPHERNRGSYLQDDFVPLQEAGVVTFFDGDQVIRPGVRVVRTGGHTGQHQIIFIESSGRTAVFVADLIPTAAHLENAWVMSYDLFPMDTLAFKRQFIREAIDREYLIFFEHDPLIAAGYIREKDGRRYVEQVL
;
A
#
# COMPACT_ATOMS: atom_id res chain seq x y z
N MET A 1 -1.63 25.20 9.03
CA MET A 1 -2.41 24.47 7.98
C MET A 1 -1.81 24.80 6.62
N LYS A 2 -1.45 23.81 5.84
CA LYS A 2 -1.11 23.94 4.42
C LYS A 2 -2.37 23.54 3.63
N ALA A 3 -2.76 24.36 2.66
CA ALA A 3 -3.94 24.09 1.84
C ALA A 3 -3.62 24.33 0.37
N ILE A 4 -4.20 23.53 -0.50
CA ILE A 4 -4.05 23.62 -1.96
C ILE A 4 -5.45 23.68 -2.54
N LEU A 5 -5.68 24.56 -3.53
CA LEU A 5 -6.95 24.58 -4.24
C LEU A 5 -7.16 23.22 -4.93
N ASP A 6 -8.23 22.51 -4.54
CA ASP A 6 -8.62 21.23 -5.14
C ASP A 6 -9.55 21.46 -6.33
N HIS A 7 -10.68 22.10 -6.09
CA HIS A 7 -11.62 22.48 -7.15
C HIS A 7 -12.46 23.69 -6.78
N VAL A 8 -13.19 24.18 -7.78
CA VAL A 8 -14.19 25.25 -7.66
C VAL A 8 -15.53 24.68 -8.06
N GLY A 9 -16.49 24.64 -7.12
CA GLY A 9 -17.84 24.16 -7.34
C GLY A 9 -18.72 25.26 -7.98
N ILE A 10 -19.31 24.95 -9.13
CA ILE A 10 -20.18 25.85 -9.91
C ILE A 10 -21.55 25.20 -10.02
N ALA A 11 -22.55 25.80 -9.41
CA ALA A 11 -23.94 25.37 -9.53
C ALA A 11 -24.49 25.72 -10.91
N VAL A 12 -25.05 24.76 -11.61
CA VAL A 12 -25.66 24.91 -12.94
C VAL A 12 -27.12 24.44 -12.91
N LYS A 13 -27.95 24.97 -13.80
CA LYS A 13 -29.35 24.53 -13.95
C LYS A 13 -29.49 23.36 -14.87
N ASN A 14 -28.64 23.31 -15.89
CA ASN A 14 -28.59 22.27 -16.89
C ASN A 14 -27.14 21.99 -17.21
N LEU A 15 -26.74 20.74 -17.00
CA LEU A 15 -25.37 20.32 -17.17
C LEU A 15 -24.94 20.28 -18.63
N ASP A 16 -25.83 19.84 -19.55
CA ASP A 16 -25.55 19.79 -20.97
C ASP A 16 -25.26 21.19 -21.56
N GLU A 17 -26.03 22.20 -21.14
CA GLU A 17 -25.78 23.59 -21.54
C GLU A 17 -24.43 24.10 -21.00
N ALA A 18 -24.11 23.80 -19.76
CA ALA A 18 -22.81 24.17 -19.19
C ALA A 18 -21.65 23.47 -19.90
N LEU A 19 -21.79 22.19 -20.21
CA LEU A 19 -20.78 21.41 -20.93
C LEU A 19 -20.55 21.94 -22.34
N ALA A 20 -21.56 22.47 -23.02
CA ALA A 20 -21.41 23.12 -24.33
C ALA A 20 -20.37 24.25 -24.27
N PHE A 21 -20.35 25.04 -23.19
CA PHE A 21 -19.34 26.09 -23.02
C PHE A 21 -17.94 25.50 -22.70
N TYR A 22 -17.85 24.66 -21.69
CA TYR A 22 -16.53 24.20 -21.20
C TYR A 22 -15.89 23.19 -22.16
N ARG A 23 -16.65 22.22 -22.66
CA ARG A 23 -16.16 21.18 -23.56
C ARG A 23 -16.05 21.69 -25.00
N ASP A 24 -17.12 22.24 -25.53
CA ASP A 24 -17.25 22.55 -26.96
C ASP A 24 -16.71 23.95 -27.28
N GLY A 25 -16.91 24.92 -26.39
CA GLY A 25 -16.42 26.29 -26.53
C GLY A 25 -14.95 26.46 -26.16
N LEU A 26 -14.50 25.90 -25.03
CA LEU A 26 -13.13 26.01 -24.54
C LEU A 26 -12.24 24.81 -24.90
N GLY A 27 -12.81 23.71 -25.41
CA GLY A 27 -12.06 22.51 -25.76
C GLY A 27 -11.48 21.75 -24.56
N LEU A 28 -12.06 21.94 -23.37
CA LEU A 28 -11.58 21.27 -22.15
C LEU A 28 -12.06 19.83 -22.10
N ARG A 29 -11.20 18.94 -21.57
CA ARG A 29 -11.58 17.54 -21.30
C ARG A 29 -12.55 17.51 -20.14
N VAL A 30 -13.64 16.77 -20.27
CA VAL A 30 -14.64 16.55 -19.23
C VAL A 30 -14.59 15.10 -18.79
N GLU A 31 -14.58 14.86 -17.50
CA GLU A 31 -14.61 13.51 -16.93
C GLU A 31 -16.04 12.93 -16.91
N VAL A 32 -16.15 11.63 -16.70
CA VAL A 32 -17.45 10.94 -16.59
C VAL A 32 -18.22 11.50 -15.39
N PRO A 33 -19.55 11.72 -15.50
CA PRO A 33 -20.34 12.23 -14.41
C PRO A 33 -20.37 11.30 -13.21
N GLU A 34 -20.31 11.91 -12.02
CA GLU A 34 -20.51 11.22 -10.76
C GLU A 34 -21.87 11.64 -10.16
N GLU A 35 -22.65 10.66 -9.71
CA GLU A 35 -23.89 10.94 -8.98
C GLU A 35 -23.63 10.84 -7.48
N VAL A 36 -23.69 11.99 -6.78
CA VAL A 36 -23.51 12.09 -5.34
C VAL A 36 -24.88 11.97 -4.66
N ALA A 37 -25.34 10.74 -4.50
CA ALA A 37 -26.71 10.44 -4.05
C ALA A 37 -27.07 11.07 -2.70
N ASN A 38 -26.15 11.12 -1.73
CA ASN A 38 -26.36 11.72 -0.40
C ASN A 38 -26.54 13.25 -0.44
N GLN A 39 -26.04 13.90 -1.49
CA GLN A 39 -26.21 15.35 -1.72
C GLN A 39 -27.28 15.66 -2.77
N ARG A 40 -27.78 14.65 -3.49
CA ARG A 40 -28.76 14.76 -4.57
C ARG A 40 -28.29 15.70 -5.66
N VAL A 41 -27.06 15.48 -6.12
CA VAL A 41 -26.41 16.24 -7.18
C VAL A 41 -25.73 15.31 -8.17
N ARG A 42 -25.65 15.75 -9.42
CA ARG A 42 -24.77 15.18 -10.44
C ARG A 42 -23.60 16.14 -10.64
N ALA A 43 -22.40 15.63 -10.53
CA ALA A 43 -21.17 16.38 -10.65
C ALA A 43 -20.36 15.98 -11.89
N HIS A 44 -19.76 16.96 -12.57
CA HIS A 44 -18.76 16.74 -13.60
C HIS A 44 -17.50 17.50 -13.26
N PHE A 45 -16.39 16.79 -13.24
CA PHE A 45 -15.08 17.40 -13.06
C PHE A 45 -14.43 17.74 -14.41
N ILE A 46 -13.87 18.92 -14.48
CA ILE A 46 -13.15 19.45 -15.63
C ILE A 46 -11.74 19.82 -15.15
N PRO A 47 -10.72 19.01 -15.44
CA PRO A 47 -9.35 19.29 -15.02
C PRO A 47 -8.86 20.65 -15.55
N ALA A 48 -8.30 21.48 -14.65
CA ALA A 48 -7.77 22.80 -14.95
C ALA A 48 -6.40 23.00 -14.29
N GLY A 49 -5.37 22.36 -14.84
CA GLY A 49 -4.02 22.35 -14.28
C GLY A 49 -3.91 21.49 -13.02
N GLN A 50 -3.58 22.10 -11.88
CA GLN A 50 -3.51 21.39 -10.59
C GLN A 50 -4.84 21.38 -9.81
N ALA A 51 -5.85 22.06 -10.31
CA ALA A 51 -7.19 22.13 -9.75
C ALA A 51 -8.22 21.65 -10.78
N ALA A 52 -9.50 21.61 -10.40
CA ALA A 52 -10.59 21.29 -11.31
C ALA A 52 -11.74 22.31 -11.18
N LEU A 53 -12.60 22.38 -12.19
CA LEU A 53 -13.93 22.94 -12.07
C LEU A 53 -14.89 21.78 -11.84
N GLU A 54 -15.78 21.92 -10.87
CA GLU A 54 -16.83 20.95 -10.58
C GLU A 54 -18.18 21.58 -10.96
N LEU A 55 -18.83 21.07 -12.01
CA LEU A 55 -20.17 21.49 -12.40
C LEU A 55 -21.19 20.67 -11.64
N LEU A 56 -22.08 21.35 -10.89
CA LEU A 56 -23.05 20.73 -9.98
C LEU A 56 -24.47 20.97 -10.49
N GLU A 57 -25.15 19.91 -10.94
CA GLU A 57 -26.56 19.93 -11.30
C GLU A 57 -27.40 19.26 -10.20
N PRO A 58 -28.49 19.86 -9.71
CA PRO A 58 -29.36 19.23 -8.74
C PRO A 58 -30.16 18.07 -9.39
N THR A 59 -30.18 16.90 -8.75
CA THR A 59 -31.02 15.77 -9.17
C THR A 59 -32.39 15.76 -8.48
N SER A 60 -32.61 16.69 -7.54
CA SER A 60 -33.87 16.84 -6.80
C SER A 60 -34.06 18.28 -6.36
N SER A 61 -35.33 18.75 -6.30
CA SER A 61 -35.72 20.13 -5.91
C SER A 61 -35.35 20.46 -4.45
N ASP A 62 -35.16 19.47 -3.60
CA ASP A 62 -34.76 19.64 -2.20
C ASP A 62 -33.24 19.51 -1.97
N SER A 63 -32.44 19.39 -3.03
CA SER A 63 -30.99 19.44 -2.92
C SER A 63 -30.46 20.82 -2.48
N VAL A 64 -29.25 20.84 -1.93
CA VAL A 64 -28.60 22.11 -1.55
C VAL A 64 -28.36 22.99 -2.78
N ILE A 65 -27.98 22.37 -3.90
CA ILE A 65 -27.73 23.07 -5.17
C ILE A 65 -29.02 23.63 -5.77
N ALA A 66 -30.16 22.91 -5.72
CA ALA A 66 -31.44 23.41 -6.16
C ALA A 66 -31.84 24.68 -5.39
N ARG A 67 -31.77 24.65 -4.06
CA ARG A 67 -32.07 25.81 -3.20
C ARG A 67 -31.12 26.98 -3.43
N TYR A 68 -29.84 26.68 -3.72
CA TYR A 68 -28.88 27.72 -4.07
C TYR A 68 -29.22 28.38 -5.39
N THR A 69 -29.47 27.61 -6.45
CA THR A 69 -29.79 28.13 -7.80
C THR A 69 -31.11 28.84 -7.85
N GLU A 70 -32.09 28.42 -7.06
CA GLU A 70 -33.38 29.13 -6.91
C GLU A 70 -33.19 30.55 -6.29
N LYS A 71 -32.37 30.64 -5.26
CA LYS A 71 -32.16 31.85 -4.49
C LYS A 71 -31.18 32.85 -5.12
N ARG A 72 -30.11 32.34 -5.77
CA ARG A 72 -28.99 33.14 -6.26
C ARG A 72 -28.72 33.03 -7.77
N GLY A 73 -29.42 32.13 -8.45
CA GLY A 73 -29.11 31.77 -9.84
C GLY A 73 -27.93 30.81 -9.93
N PRO A 74 -27.58 30.34 -11.15
CA PRO A 74 -26.37 29.54 -11.39
C PRO A 74 -25.14 30.41 -11.15
N GLY A 75 -24.04 29.76 -10.73
CA GLY A 75 -22.75 30.43 -10.48
C GLY A 75 -21.92 29.77 -9.43
N LEU A 76 -20.88 30.47 -8.96
CA LEU A 76 -19.91 29.97 -7.98
C LEU A 76 -20.62 29.56 -6.67
N HIS A 77 -20.57 28.28 -6.33
CA HIS A 77 -21.18 27.74 -5.12
C HIS A 77 -20.17 27.66 -3.97
N HIS A 78 -18.99 27.03 -4.20
CA HIS A 78 -17.96 26.88 -3.18
C HIS A 78 -16.57 26.80 -3.78
N ILE A 79 -15.57 26.90 -2.92
CA ILE A 79 -14.20 26.54 -3.23
C ILE A 79 -13.79 25.41 -2.29
N THR A 80 -13.06 24.42 -2.82
CA THR A 80 -12.55 23.28 -2.07
C THR A 80 -11.06 23.39 -1.92
N LEU A 81 -10.60 23.34 -0.67
CA LEU A 81 -9.20 23.36 -0.30
C LEU A 81 -8.81 21.98 0.21
N ARG A 82 -7.88 21.33 -0.48
CA ARG A 82 -7.30 20.08 -0.01
C ARG A 82 -6.30 20.36 1.10
N VAL A 83 -6.47 19.63 2.20
CA VAL A 83 -5.61 19.66 3.38
C VAL A 83 -5.06 18.26 3.66
N ASP A 84 -3.90 18.19 4.30
CA ASP A 84 -3.25 16.91 4.62
C ASP A 84 -3.94 16.21 5.83
N ASP A 85 -4.45 17.00 6.78
CA ASP A 85 -5.14 16.55 8.00
C ASP A 85 -6.32 17.50 8.27
N ILE A 86 -7.53 17.03 8.00
CA ILE A 86 -8.74 17.83 8.15
C ILE A 86 -9.12 18.06 9.61
N GLN A 87 -8.81 17.10 10.50
CA GLN A 87 -9.09 17.22 11.93
C GLN A 87 -8.21 18.30 12.56
N ALA A 88 -6.91 18.25 12.29
CA ALA A 88 -5.98 19.30 12.73
C ALA A 88 -6.31 20.66 12.11
N ALA A 89 -6.78 20.68 10.86
CA ALA A 89 -7.22 21.92 10.21
C ALA A 89 -8.44 22.53 10.91
N LEU A 90 -9.46 21.73 11.23
CA LEU A 90 -10.66 22.18 11.94
C LEU A 90 -10.32 22.71 13.33
N GLU A 91 -9.43 22.01 14.07
CA GLU A 91 -9.01 22.47 15.39
C GLU A 91 -8.27 23.82 15.34
N GLN A 92 -7.35 24.00 14.37
CA GLN A 92 -6.68 25.29 14.17
C GLN A 92 -7.66 26.41 13.84
N LEU A 93 -8.68 26.13 13.02
CA LEU A 93 -9.71 27.13 12.67
C LEU A 93 -10.58 27.47 13.86
N ARG A 94 -10.95 26.48 14.68
CA ARG A 94 -11.73 26.66 15.91
C ARG A 94 -10.99 27.55 16.91
N VAL A 95 -9.71 27.28 17.17
CA VAL A 95 -8.86 28.10 18.05
C VAL A 95 -8.75 29.56 17.57
N ARG A 96 -8.82 29.78 16.25
CA ARG A 96 -8.80 31.11 15.63
C ARG A 96 -10.17 31.80 15.55
N GLY A 97 -11.22 31.19 16.10
CA GLY A 97 -12.56 31.74 16.12
C GLY A 97 -13.29 31.71 14.77
N VAL A 98 -12.83 30.89 13.83
CA VAL A 98 -13.49 30.68 12.54
C VAL A 98 -14.78 29.91 12.75
N ARG A 99 -15.90 30.41 12.23
CA ARG A 99 -17.20 29.75 12.30
C ARG A 99 -17.23 28.58 11.32
N LEU A 100 -17.38 27.37 11.84
CA LEU A 100 -17.53 26.15 11.07
C LEU A 100 -19.02 25.85 10.83
N ILE A 101 -19.33 25.15 9.74
CA ILE A 101 -20.62 24.50 9.50
C ILE A 101 -20.55 23.06 10.05
N ASP A 102 -19.47 22.36 9.71
CA ASP A 102 -19.23 21.00 10.22
C ASP A 102 -18.14 21.06 11.31
N GLU A 103 -18.50 20.70 12.54
CA GLU A 103 -17.58 20.64 13.69
C GLU A 103 -16.67 19.40 13.65
N GLN A 104 -17.08 18.37 12.90
CA GLN A 104 -16.36 17.15 12.67
C GLN A 104 -16.36 16.83 11.17
N PRO A 105 -15.30 16.21 10.65
CA PRO A 105 -15.29 15.76 9.26
C PRO A 105 -16.39 14.73 9.00
N ARG A 106 -16.97 14.76 7.82
CA ARG A 106 -17.94 13.79 7.34
C ARG A 106 -17.47 13.13 6.05
N ALA A 107 -18.06 11.99 5.70
CA ALA A 107 -17.75 11.30 4.44
C ALA A 107 -18.19 12.16 3.25
N GLY A 108 -17.28 12.41 2.35
CA GLY A 108 -17.46 13.04 1.04
C GLY A 108 -17.46 12.02 -0.10
N ALA A 109 -17.33 12.52 -1.32
CA ALA A 109 -17.18 11.69 -2.51
C ALA A 109 -15.82 10.95 -2.50
N GLU A 110 -15.72 9.83 -3.23
CA GLU A 110 -14.48 9.05 -3.39
C GLU A 110 -13.82 8.61 -2.07
N GLY A 111 -14.59 8.46 -0.98
CA GLY A 111 -14.06 8.12 0.33
C GLY A 111 -13.27 9.22 1.02
N ALA A 112 -13.27 10.44 0.50
CA ALA A 112 -12.66 11.60 1.12
C ALA A 112 -13.37 11.99 2.41
N LEU A 113 -12.67 12.71 3.30
CA LEU A 113 -13.27 13.42 4.42
C LEU A 113 -13.46 14.87 4.03
N VAL A 114 -14.63 15.44 4.33
CA VAL A 114 -14.96 16.83 4.03
C VAL A 114 -15.53 17.55 5.25
N ALA A 115 -15.33 18.87 5.30
CA ALA A 115 -15.97 19.74 6.29
C ALA A 115 -16.12 21.15 5.73
N PHE A 116 -17.22 21.84 6.05
CA PHE A 116 -17.52 23.16 5.54
C PHE A 116 -17.29 24.27 6.56
N ILE A 117 -16.68 25.35 6.09
CA ILE A 117 -16.50 26.61 6.82
C ILE A 117 -17.65 27.55 6.43
N HIS A 118 -18.27 28.19 7.43
CA HIS A 118 -19.37 29.07 7.22
C HIS A 118 -18.95 30.32 6.39
N PRO A 119 -19.75 30.74 5.39
CA PRO A 119 -19.43 31.86 4.52
C PRO A 119 -19.17 33.19 5.27
N SER A 120 -19.76 33.39 6.46
CA SER A 120 -19.50 34.61 7.26
C SER A 120 -18.04 34.73 7.70
N SER A 121 -17.30 33.65 7.81
CA SER A 121 -15.86 33.67 8.14
C SER A 121 -14.96 33.75 6.91
N ALA A 122 -15.51 33.57 5.71
CA ALA A 122 -14.79 33.58 4.44
C ALA A 122 -15.34 34.60 3.44
N HIS A 123 -15.74 35.78 3.94
CA HIS A 123 -16.21 36.92 3.13
C HIS A 123 -17.34 36.57 2.13
N GLY A 124 -18.25 35.68 2.55
CA GLY A 124 -19.41 35.29 1.75
C GLY A 124 -19.20 34.06 0.86
N VAL A 125 -17.99 33.50 0.83
CA VAL A 125 -17.64 32.26 0.08
C VAL A 125 -17.86 31.06 0.97
N LEU A 126 -18.57 30.05 0.49
CA LEU A 126 -18.59 28.73 1.13
C LEU A 126 -17.25 28.03 0.86
N VAL A 127 -16.55 27.62 1.91
CA VAL A 127 -15.27 26.93 1.78
C VAL A 127 -15.44 25.50 2.27
N GLU A 128 -15.09 24.55 1.41
CA GLU A 128 -14.96 23.14 1.77
C GLU A 128 -13.50 22.83 2.05
N LEU A 129 -13.22 22.14 3.16
CA LEU A 129 -11.97 21.44 3.39
C LEU A 129 -12.16 20.00 2.94
N LYS A 130 -11.19 19.46 2.19
CA LYS A 130 -11.18 18.08 1.72
C LYS A 130 -9.87 17.42 2.08
N GLN A 131 -9.94 16.30 2.74
CA GLN A 131 -8.82 15.37 2.87
C GLN A 131 -9.11 14.17 1.97
N ALA A 132 -8.26 13.96 0.97
CA ALA A 132 -8.40 12.82 0.08
C ALA A 132 -8.33 11.51 0.87
N ALA A 133 -9.10 10.52 0.45
CA ALA A 133 -8.91 9.16 0.96
C ALA A 133 -7.46 8.73 0.72
N ALA A 134 -6.87 8.04 1.69
CA ALA A 134 -5.63 7.34 1.42
C ALA A 134 -5.89 6.35 0.26
N PRO A 135 -5.00 6.25 -0.73
CA PRO A 135 -5.19 5.32 -1.82
C PRO A 135 -5.42 3.92 -1.26
N ALA A 136 -6.50 3.29 -1.71
CA ALA A 136 -6.80 1.92 -1.29
C ALA A 136 -5.67 0.99 -1.73
N VAL A 137 -5.28 0.06 -0.85
CA VAL A 137 -4.29 -0.96 -1.21
C VAL A 137 -4.84 -1.78 -2.37
N ARG A 138 -4.05 -1.89 -3.42
CA ARG A 138 -4.37 -2.79 -4.53
C ARG A 138 -3.96 -4.21 -4.15
N LEU A 139 -4.93 -5.05 -3.97
CA LEU A 139 -4.75 -6.47 -3.66
C LEU A 139 -5.17 -7.35 -4.85
N ASP A 140 -4.88 -6.88 -6.05
CA ASP A 140 -5.15 -7.65 -7.27
C ASP A 140 -4.23 -8.85 -7.33
N ILE A 141 -4.83 -10.04 -7.44
CA ILE A 141 -4.09 -11.27 -7.66
C ILE A 141 -3.87 -11.40 -9.16
N ARG A 142 -2.62 -11.49 -9.57
CA ARG A 142 -2.26 -11.59 -10.97
C ARG A 142 -1.18 -12.63 -11.19
N THR A 143 -1.38 -13.45 -12.20
CA THR A 143 -0.41 -14.42 -12.67
C THR A 143 0.20 -13.95 -13.97
N ILE A 144 1.53 -13.98 -14.05
CA ILE A 144 2.27 -13.67 -15.27
C ILE A 144 3.15 -14.86 -15.68
N PRO A 145 3.23 -15.19 -16.97
CA PRO A 145 4.19 -16.17 -17.47
C PRO A 145 5.60 -15.58 -17.43
N PHE A 146 6.53 -16.33 -16.88
CA PHE A 146 7.93 -15.93 -16.76
C PHE A 146 8.85 -17.09 -17.16
N GLY A 147 9.11 -17.21 -18.45
CA GLY A 147 9.82 -18.36 -19.01
C GLY A 147 9.07 -19.68 -18.74
N GLU A 148 9.69 -20.59 -17.97
CA GLU A 148 9.08 -21.87 -17.60
C GLU A 148 8.21 -21.77 -16.32
N PHE A 149 8.09 -20.59 -15.73
CA PHE A 149 7.35 -20.37 -14.48
C PHE A 149 6.04 -19.61 -14.71
N GLN A 150 5.08 -19.82 -13.80
CA GLN A 150 3.98 -18.90 -13.58
C GLN A 150 4.23 -18.20 -12.25
N LEU A 151 4.33 -16.88 -12.27
CA LEU A 151 4.55 -16.05 -11.08
C LEU A 151 3.23 -15.39 -10.71
N THR A 152 2.71 -15.70 -9.52
CA THR A 152 1.44 -15.15 -9.03
C THR A 152 1.67 -14.31 -7.79
N THR A 153 1.33 -13.02 -7.87
CA THR A 153 1.26 -12.17 -6.68
C THR A 153 0.00 -12.52 -5.90
N LEU A 154 0.17 -12.96 -4.67
CA LEU A 154 -0.92 -13.18 -3.73
C LEU A 154 -1.07 -11.98 -2.78
N HIS A 155 -1.89 -12.11 -1.76
CA HIS A 155 -1.95 -11.15 -0.64
C HIS A 155 -2.39 -11.86 0.66
N ASP A 156 -2.00 -11.31 1.80
CA ASP A 156 -2.54 -11.69 3.12
C ASP A 156 -3.15 -10.48 3.85
N GLY A 157 -3.82 -9.61 3.09
CA GLY A 157 -4.47 -8.39 3.54
C GLY A 157 -3.52 -7.18 3.63
N PRO A 158 -4.09 -6.00 3.84
CA PRO A 158 -3.35 -4.78 4.10
C PRO A 158 -3.10 -4.57 5.58
N PHE A 159 -2.05 -3.82 5.90
CA PHE A 159 -1.71 -3.41 7.26
C PHE A 159 -1.06 -2.03 7.28
N ARG A 160 -0.69 -1.55 8.45
CA ARG A 160 -0.04 -0.24 8.62
C ARG A 160 1.09 -0.31 9.63
N LEU A 161 2.18 0.37 9.33
CA LEU A 161 3.29 0.59 10.25
C LEU A 161 3.56 2.09 10.42
N ASP A 162 4.24 2.46 11.51
CA ASP A 162 4.65 3.84 11.75
C ASP A 162 5.52 4.37 10.61
N GLY A 163 5.12 5.49 10.00
CA GLY A 163 5.82 6.06 8.86
C GLY A 163 7.23 6.55 9.20
N GLY A 164 7.44 7.04 10.42
CA GLY A 164 8.77 7.42 10.87
C GLY A 164 9.71 6.22 10.95
N ALA A 165 9.23 5.10 11.45
CA ALA A 165 9.99 3.86 11.50
C ALA A 165 10.27 3.28 10.10
N MET A 166 9.29 3.34 9.19
CA MET A 166 9.43 2.88 7.81
C MET A 166 10.43 3.72 6.99
N PHE A 167 10.55 5.01 7.27
CA PHE A 167 11.45 5.90 6.51
C PHE A 167 12.72 6.32 7.26
N GLY A 168 12.90 5.88 8.50
CA GLY A 168 14.12 6.07 9.27
C GLY A 168 14.50 7.53 9.45
N VAL A 169 15.67 7.89 8.95
CA VAL A 169 16.21 9.26 9.08
C VAL A 169 15.61 10.27 8.10
N VAL A 170 14.74 9.82 7.18
CA VAL A 170 14.11 10.71 6.19
C VAL A 170 13.07 11.60 6.90
N PRO A 171 13.14 12.93 6.76
CA PRO A 171 12.17 13.82 7.38
C PRO A 171 10.73 13.59 6.85
N ARG A 172 9.75 13.63 7.77
CA ARG A 172 8.34 13.43 7.44
C ARG A 172 7.84 14.26 6.25
N PRO A 173 8.16 15.57 6.11
CA PRO A 173 7.71 16.37 4.97
C PRO A 173 8.18 15.87 3.59
N LEU A 174 9.14 14.95 3.55
CA LEU A 174 9.61 14.32 2.32
C LEU A 174 8.87 13.01 2.05
N TRP A 175 8.77 12.12 3.05
CA TRP A 175 8.18 10.80 2.83
C TRP A 175 6.65 10.81 2.82
N GLU A 176 5.97 11.70 3.58
CA GLU A 176 4.51 11.77 3.59
C GLU A 176 3.89 12.09 2.22
N LYS A 177 4.65 12.70 1.30
CA LYS A 177 4.22 12.94 -0.08
C LYS A 177 4.15 11.66 -0.91
N LYS A 178 4.93 10.64 -0.53
CA LYS A 178 4.98 9.35 -1.23
C LYS A 178 4.12 8.29 -0.54
N ALA A 179 4.03 8.37 0.79
CA ALA A 179 3.28 7.46 1.64
C ALA A 179 2.52 8.28 2.70
N PRO A 180 1.33 8.82 2.37
CA PRO A 180 0.53 9.61 3.31
C PRO A 180 0.16 8.80 4.55
N PRO A 181 0.48 9.29 5.77
CA PRO A 181 0.14 8.59 7.00
C PRO A 181 -1.31 8.86 7.43
N ASP A 182 -1.82 7.98 8.28
CA ASP A 182 -3.05 8.22 9.04
C ASP A 182 -2.79 9.13 10.27
N ASP A 183 -3.83 9.38 11.06
CA ASP A 183 -3.80 10.18 12.29
C ASP A 183 -2.88 9.60 13.38
N ARG A 184 -2.57 8.31 13.31
CA ARG A 184 -1.60 7.62 14.20
C ARG A 184 -0.20 7.53 13.59
N ASN A 185 0.13 8.32 12.57
CA ASN A 185 1.40 8.35 11.84
C ASN A 185 1.74 7.04 11.10
N ARG A 186 0.74 6.18 10.82
CA ARG A 186 0.95 4.89 10.17
C ARG A 186 0.71 5.00 8.66
N ILE A 187 1.62 4.47 7.87
CA ILE A 187 1.48 4.38 6.42
C ILE A 187 0.82 3.06 6.01
N GLN A 188 0.17 3.08 4.87
CA GLN A 188 -0.48 1.91 4.29
C GLN A 188 0.55 0.98 3.64
N LEU A 189 0.43 -0.32 3.90
CA LEU A 189 1.28 -1.37 3.37
C LEU A 189 0.42 -2.57 2.92
N ALA A 190 0.96 -3.39 2.03
CA ALA A 190 0.41 -4.68 1.65
C ALA A 190 1.29 -5.81 2.19
N MET A 191 0.77 -7.01 2.25
CA MET A 191 1.53 -8.25 2.36
C MET A 191 1.29 -9.05 1.09
N ARG A 192 2.33 -9.29 0.30
CA ARG A 192 2.25 -9.92 -1.03
C ARG A 192 3.18 -11.12 -1.15
N PRO A 193 2.85 -12.25 -0.55
CA PRO A 193 3.54 -13.51 -0.84
C PRO A 193 3.55 -13.80 -2.34
N LEU A 194 4.64 -14.37 -2.83
CA LEU A 194 4.81 -14.72 -4.23
C LEU A 194 4.73 -16.22 -4.44
N LEU A 195 3.76 -16.68 -5.22
CA LEU A 195 3.65 -18.07 -5.63
C LEU A 195 4.39 -18.30 -6.96
N ILE A 196 5.32 -19.24 -6.96
CA ILE A 196 6.06 -19.72 -8.13
C ILE A 196 5.53 -21.10 -8.46
N ASP A 197 4.84 -21.26 -9.60
CA ASP A 197 4.40 -22.55 -10.12
C ASP A 197 5.34 -22.98 -11.24
N ALA A 198 5.95 -24.15 -11.08
CA ALA A 198 6.98 -24.70 -11.95
C ALA A 198 6.77 -26.19 -12.18
N SER A 199 7.51 -26.78 -13.12
CA SER A 199 7.45 -28.23 -13.41
C SER A 199 7.89 -29.11 -12.23
N TRP A 200 8.67 -28.55 -11.28
CA TRP A 200 9.15 -29.24 -10.08
C TRP A 200 8.23 -29.02 -8.85
N GLY A 201 7.11 -28.30 -9.00
CA GLY A 201 6.14 -28.05 -7.93
C GLY A 201 5.86 -26.58 -7.67
N ARG A 202 5.20 -26.29 -6.54
CA ARG A 202 4.77 -24.95 -6.13
C ARG A 202 5.56 -24.47 -4.93
N LEU A 203 6.25 -23.34 -5.11
CA LEU A 203 7.00 -22.67 -4.07
C LEU A 203 6.30 -21.35 -3.72
N LEU A 204 6.00 -21.15 -2.44
CA LEU A 204 5.50 -19.91 -1.89
C LEU A 204 6.66 -19.17 -1.21
N VAL A 205 6.95 -17.94 -1.65
CA VAL A 205 7.88 -17.03 -0.97
C VAL A 205 7.08 -16.20 0.01
N ASP A 206 7.45 -16.30 1.26
CA ASP A 206 6.77 -15.73 2.43
C ASP A 206 5.30 -16.18 2.59
N CYS A 207 4.75 -15.98 3.77
CA CYS A 207 3.46 -16.56 4.17
C CYS A 207 2.49 -15.53 4.74
N GLY A 208 2.88 -14.24 4.74
CA GLY A 208 2.11 -13.17 5.37
C GLY A 208 2.01 -13.31 6.89
N VAL A 209 1.03 -12.64 7.49
CA VAL A 209 0.85 -12.56 8.96
C VAL A 209 0.03 -13.71 9.54
N GLY A 210 -0.83 -14.32 8.74
CA GLY A 210 -1.76 -15.33 9.24
C GLY A 210 -2.82 -14.77 10.21
N GLU A 211 -3.35 -15.61 11.11
CA GLU A 211 -4.53 -15.29 11.91
C GLU A 211 -4.27 -15.22 13.43
N LYS A 212 -3.02 -15.38 13.87
CA LYS A 212 -2.67 -15.54 15.29
C LYS A 212 -2.59 -14.22 16.07
N MET A 213 -2.49 -13.09 15.38
CA MET A 213 -2.37 -11.78 16.00
C MET A 213 -3.51 -11.47 16.98
N SER A 214 -3.18 -10.94 18.15
CA SER A 214 -4.16 -10.50 19.13
C SER A 214 -5.05 -9.36 18.63
N ALA A 215 -6.20 -9.15 19.22
CA ALA A 215 -7.08 -8.01 18.90
C ALA A 215 -6.36 -6.65 19.08
N LYS A 216 -5.48 -6.56 20.09
CA LYS A 216 -4.67 -5.38 20.35
C LYS A 216 -3.67 -5.12 19.22
N ASP A 217 -2.96 -6.16 18.77
CA ASP A 217 -1.96 -6.02 17.71
C ASP A 217 -2.63 -5.72 16.37
N ARG A 218 -3.79 -6.32 16.10
CA ARG A 218 -4.62 -5.99 14.92
C ARG A 218 -4.99 -4.49 14.89
N ASP A 219 -5.33 -3.90 16.03
CA ASP A 219 -5.60 -2.45 16.11
C ASP A 219 -4.32 -1.61 15.92
N ILE A 220 -3.23 -2.01 16.57
CA ILE A 220 -1.93 -1.31 16.44
C ILE A 220 -1.49 -1.26 14.98
N TYR A 221 -1.53 -2.40 14.29
CA TYR A 221 -1.09 -2.53 12.91
C TYR A 221 -2.21 -2.28 11.88
N ALA A 222 -3.42 -1.93 12.33
CA ALA A 222 -4.60 -1.79 11.47
C ALA A 222 -4.74 -2.95 10.46
N LEU A 223 -4.55 -4.17 10.94
CA LEU A 223 -4.62 -5.39 10.12
C LEU A 223 -6.06 -5.61 9.65
N ASP A 224 -6.27 -5.58 8.34
CA ASP A 224 -7.53 -5.95 7.73
C ASP A 224 -7.49 -7.42 7.29
N ARG A 225 -8.29 -8.25 7.96
CA ARG A 225 -8.39 -9.69 7.70
C ARG A 225 -9.62 -10.06 6.87
N SER A 226 -10.25 -9.09 6.20
CA SER A 226 -11.35 -9.35 5.26
C SER A 226 -10.89 -10.12 4.01
N ARG A 227 -9.58 -10.14 3.76
CA ARG A 227 -8.91 -10.87 2.68
C ARG A 227 -7.68 -11.56 3.23
N THR A 228 -7.60 -12.86 3.08
CA THR A 228 -6.55 -13.72 3.63
C THR A 228 -5.75 -14.38 2.53
N LEU A 229 -4.61 -14.99 2.90
CA LEU A 229 -3.82 -15.79 1.97
C LEU A 229 -4.60 -17.00 1.44
N GLU A 230 -5.47 -17.60 2.25
CA GLU A 230 -6.37 -18.67 1.81
C GLU A 230 -7.34 -18.18 0.72
N ASP A 231 -7.94 -17.01 0.91
CA ASP A 231 -8.84 -16.42 -0.11
C ASP A 231 -8.05 -16.16 -1.40
N ALA A 232 -6.82 -15.67 -1.27
CA ALA A 232 -5.93 -15.42 -2.39
C ALA A 232 -5.58 -16.72 -3.14
N LEU A 233 -5.18 -17.77 -2.44
CA LEU A 233 -4.90 -19.08 -3.02
C LEU A 233 -6.16 -19.67 -3.70
N ALA A 234 -7.30 -19.62 -3.02
CA ALA A 234 -8.55 -20.13 -3.57
C ALA A 234 -8.96 -19.42 -4.88
N SER A 235 -8.72 -18.12 -5.00
CA SER A 235 -9.03 -17.34 -6.20
C SER A 235 -8.25 -17.79 -7.43
N VAL A 236 -7.07 -18.39 -7.24
CA VAL A 236 -6.24 -19.00 -8.30
C VAL A 236 -6.33 -20.52 -8.32
N ARG A 237 -7.39 -21.07 -7.71
CA ARG A 237 -7.67 -22.53 -7.62
C ARG A 237 -6.55 -23.32 -6.94
N GLN A 238 -5.89 -22.71 -5.98
CA GLN A 238 -4.90 -23.33 -5.11
C GLN A 238 -5.43 -23.40 -3.67
N SER A 239 -4.74 -24.12 -2.82
CA SER A 239 -5.03 -24.23 -1.38
C SER A 239 -3.74 -24.42 -0.61
N SER A 240 -3.80 -24.34 0.72
CA SER A 240 -2.67 -24.63 1.60
C SER A 240 -2.04 -26.02 1.33
N GLU A 241 -2.86 -27.01 0.92
CA GLU A 241 -2.39 -28.35 0.58
C GLU A 241 -1.65 -28.45 -0.77
N SER A 242 -1.77 -27.42 -1.61
CA SER A 242 -1.12 -27.40 -2.92
C SER A 242 0.32 -26.85 -2.87
N ILE A 243 0.72 -26.25 -1.75
CA ILE A 243 2.05 -25.69 -1.57
C ILE A 243 3.01 -26.80 -1.15
N GLU A 244 4.11 -26.94 -1.87
CA GLU A 244 5.12 -27.99 -1.66
C GLU A 244 6.38 -27.44 -1.01
N ILE A 245 6.64 -26.13 -1.15
CA ILE A 245 7.77 -25.44 -0.55
C ILE A 245 7.29 -24.08 -0.03
N ALA A 246 7.61 -23.76 1.23
CA ALA A 246 7.47 -22.44 1.82
C ALA A 246 8.87 -21.88 2.10
N LEU A 247 9.29 -20.86 1.36
CA LEU A 247 10.62 -20.25 1.45
C LEU A 247 10.54 -18.92 2.17
N ALA A 248 11.27 -18.77 3.27
CA ALA A 248 11.34 -17.52 4.00
C ALA A 248 12.35 -16.54 3.39
N SER A 249 11.96 -15.28 3.20
CA SER A 249 12.91 -14.18 3.03
C SER A 249 13.63 -13.87 4.35
N HIS A 250 12.87 -13.85 5.43
CA HIS A 250 13.28 -13.78 6.84
C HIS A 250 12.08 -14.17 7.74
N LEU A 251 12.24 -14.16 9.07
CA LEU A 251 11.23 -14.72 9.98
C LEU A 251 10.42 -13.68 10.77
N HIS A 252 10.30 -12.44 10.27
CA HIS A 252 9.40 -11.47 10.89
C HIS A 252 7.94 -11.87 10.70
N TRP A 253 7.08 -11.41 11.62
CA TRP A 253 5.67 -11.82 11.73
C TRP A 253 4.81 -11.49 10.50
N ASP A 254 5.12 -10.43 9.78
CA ASP A 254 4.43 -10.00 8.56
C ASP A 254 4.88 -10.75 7.29
N HIS A 255 5.99 -11.47 7.38
CA HIS A 255 6.51 -12.34 6.32
C HIS A 255 6.20 -13.81 6.58
N PHE A 256 6.47 -14.29 7.77
CA PHE A 256 6.36 -15.72 8.09
C PHE A 256 5.35 -16.08 9.16
N GLY A 257 4.58 -15.09 9.65
CA GLY A 257 3.51 -15.30 10.61
C GLY A 257 2.45 -16.30 10.13
N GLY A 258 2.15 -16.30 8.85
CA GLY A 258 1.23 -17.23 8.24
C GLY A 258 1.76 -18.66 8.03
N ALA A 259 3.02 -18.95 8.34
CA ALA A 259 3.59 -20.29 8.18
C ALA A 259 2.97 -21.33 9.11
N THR A 260 2.46 -20.92 10.26
CA THR A 260 1.70 -21.76 11.19
C THR A 260 0.26 -21.28 11.36
N ALA A 261 -0.63 -22.18 11.67
CA ALA A 261 -2.02 -21.91 11.95
C ALA A 261 -2.50 -22.67 13.19
N ARG A 262 -3.53 -22.14 13.87
CA ARG A 262 -4.16 -22.84 14.99
C ARG A 262 -5.24 -23.79 14.49
N MET A 263 -4.95 -25.08 14.54
CA MET A 263 -5.85 -26.14 14.10
C MET A 263 -6.16 -27.06 15.29
N ASN A 264 -7.44 -27.31 15.58
CA ASN A 264 -7.90 -28.14 16.71
C ASN A 264 -7.27 -27.74 18.05
N GLY A 265 -7.02 -26.43 18.25
CA GLY A 265 -6.44 -25.88 19.49
C GLY A 265 -4.90 -25.90 19.56
N ALA A 266 -4.22 -26.57 18.65
CA ALA A 266 -2.76 -26.62 18.58
C ALA A 266 -2.21 -25.78 17.39
N LEU A 267 -1.00 -25.28 17.54
CA LEU A 267 -0.25 -24.68 16.44
C LEU A 267 0.32 -25.78 15.55
N GLN A 268 0.09 -25.67 14.25
CA GLN A 268 0.50 -26.65 13.26
C GLN A 268 1.02 -25.94 11.99
N PRO A 269 1.85 -26.59 11.17
CA PRO A 269 2.21 -26.09 9.85
C PRO A 269 0.94 -25.77 9.03
N ARG A 270 0.84 -24.55 8.49
CA ARG A 270 -0.30 -24.14 7.64
C ARG A 270 -0.34 -24.91 6.32
N PHE A 271 0.83 -25.18 5.75
CA PHE A 271 0.98 -25.90 4.47
C PHE A 271 1.44 -27.32 4.78
N PRO A 272 0.50 -28.29 4.93
CA PRO A 272 0.80 -29.61 5.51
C PRO A 272 1.69 -30.51 4.65
N LYS A 273 1.84 -30.17 3.36
CA LYS A 273 2.71 -30.88 2.42
C LYS A 273 4.00 -30.15 2.12
N ALA A 274 4.19 -28.96 2.66
CA ALA A 274 5.33 -28.13 2.35
C ALA A 274 6.56 -28.49 3.16
N GLU A 275 7.71 -28.47 2.49
CA GLU A 275 9.01 -28.29 3.08
C GLU A 275 9.20 -26.80 3.41
N TYR A 276 9.48 -26.45 4.65
CA TYR A 276 9.75 -25.07 5.06
C TYR A 276 11.25 -24.81 5.01
N VAL A 277 11.66 -24.01 4.03
CA VAL A 277 13.08 -23.77 3.72
C VAL A 277 13.52 -22.45 4.36
N ILE A 278 14.38 -22.54 5.36
CA ILE A 278 14.79 -21.43 6.22
C ILE A 278 16.32 -21.41 6.34
N ARG A 279 16.91 -20.20 6.25
CA ARG A 279 18.36 -20.03 6.50
C ARG A 279 18.66 -20.35 7.97
N ALA A 280 19.62 -21.24 8.23
CA ALA A 280 19.92 -21.70 9.59
C ALA A 280 20.30 -20.57 10.53
N ALA A 281 21.09 -19.61 10.09
CA ALA A 281 21.48 -18.48 10.90
C ALA A 281 20.31 -17.48 11.14
N GLU A 282 19.34 -17.36 10.24
CA GLU A 282 18.12 -16.57 10.51
C GLU A 282 17.25 -17.23 11.59
N TRP A 283 17.16 -18.56 11.56
CA TRP A 283 16.50 -19.32 12.62
C TRP A 283 17.15 -19.10 13.97
N GLU A 284 18.47 -19.13 14.04
CA GLU A 284 19.23 -18.90 15.28
C GLU A 284 18.95 -17.48 15.83
N ASP A 285 19.03 -16.46 14.97
CA ASP A 285 18.71 -15.08 15.35
C ASP A 285 17.24 -14.94 15.82
N ALA A 286 16.29 -15.61 15.15
CA ALA A 286 14.86 -15.55 15.46
C ALA A 286 14.50 -16.28 16.76
N THR A 287 15.19 -17.37 17.09
CA THR A 287 14.96 -18.12 18.34
C THR A 287 15.65 -17.49 19.55
N HIS A 288 16.65 -16.64 19.33
CA HIS A 288 17.39 -15.92 20.38
C HIS A 288 17.36 -14.41 20.15
N PRO A 289 16.16 -13.79 20.02
CA PRO A 289 16.07 -12.37 19.69
C PRO A 289 16.52 -11.50 20.87
N HIS A 290 17.11 -10.35 20.54
CA HIS A 290 17.47 -9.32 21.50
C HIS A 290 16.37 -8.25 21.65
N GLU A 291 16.55 -7.26 22.52
CA GLU A 291 15.52 -6.28 22.87
C GLU A 291 15.03 -5.43 21.69
N ARG A 292 15.86 -5.23 20.67
CA ARG A 292 15.51 -4.41 19.51
C ARG A 292 14.62 -5.16 18.50
N ASN A 293 14.78 -6.48 18.35
CA ASN A 293 14.09 -7.27 17.31
C ASN A 293 13.07 -8.29 17.84
N ARG A 294 13.02 -8.53 19.16
CA ARG A 294 12.08 -9.51 19.74
C ARG A 294 10.61 -9.26 19.45
N GLY A 295 10.24 -7.99 19.14
CA GLY A 295 8.87 -7.64 18.76
C GLY A 295 8.49 -8.08 17.34
N SER A 296 9.49 -8.40 16.51
CA SER A 296 9.28 -8.86 15.12
C SER A 296 9.32 -10.38 15.00
N TYR A 297 9.98 -11.08 15.94
CA TYR A 297 10.09 -12.55 15.92
C TYR A 297 9.11 -13.18 16.92
N LEU A 298 7.98 -13.67 16.43
CA LEU A 298 6.98 -14.35 17.25
C LEU A 298 7.20 -15.87 17.17
N GLN A 299 7.61 -16.49 18.29
CA GLN A 299 7.98 -17.90 18.35
C GLN A 299 6.87 -18.85 17.84
N ASP A 300 5.62 -18.49 18.06
CA ASP A 300 4.43 -19.22 17.57
C ASP A 300 4.38 -19.30 16.02
N ASP A 301 5.11 -18.46 15.32
CA ASP A 301 5.08 -18.39 13.87
C ASP A 301 5.97 -19.43 13.18
N PHE A 302 7.00 -19.92 13.87
CA PHE A 302 7.99 -20.80 13.23
C PHE A 302 8.45 -21.97 14.11
N VAL A 303 8.51 -21.86 15.44
CA VAL A 303 8.96 -22.97 16.31
C VAL A 303 8.14 -24.25 16.10
N PRO A 304 6.78 -24.19 15.97
CA PRO A 304 5.98 -25.40 15.73
C PRO A 304 6.34 -26.15 14.43
N LEU A 305 6.97 -25.47 13.46
CA LEU A 305 7.43 -26.11 12.21
C LEU A 305 8.58 -27.07 12.47
N GLN A 306 9.52 -26.68 13.35
CA GLN A 306 10.63 -27.56 13.74
C GLN A 306 10.13 -28.74 14.58
N GLU A 307 9.18 -28.50 15.49
CA GLU A 307 8.55 -29.57 16.29
C GLU A 307 7.81 -30.57 15.41
N ALA A 308 7.21 -30.12 14.30
CA ALA A 308 6.57 -30.96 13.29
C ALA A 308 7.56 -31.68 12.36
N GLY A 309 8.86 -31.33 12.41
CA GLY A 309 9.89 -31.96 11.58
C GLY A 309 9.82 -31.59 10.08
N VAL A 310 9.23 -30.43 9.74
CA VAL A 310 9.01 -30.01 8.34
C VAL A 310 9.97 -28.91 7.87
N VAL A 311 10.93 -28.52 8.71
CA VAL A 311 11.91 -27.48 8.38
C VAL A 311 13.15 -28.08 7.75
N THR A 312 13.57 -27.51 6.63
CA THR A 312 14.87 -27.73 6.00
C THR A 312 15.74 -26.50 6.17
N PHE A 313 16.82 -26.66 6.90
CA PHE A 313 17.81 -25.60 7.08
C PHE A 313 18.86 -25.61 5.98
N PHE A 314 19.32 -24.41 5.62
CA PHE A 314 20.42 -24.24 4.69
C PHE A 314 21.33 -23.07 5.11
N ASP A 315 22.56 -23.06 4.56
CA ASP A 315 23.54 -22.00 4.76
C ASP A 315 24.03 -21.44 3.44
N GLY A 316 24.49 -20.17 3.50
CA GLY A 316 25.06 -19.49 2.34
C GLY A 316 24.04 -19.13 1.26
N ASP A 317 24.53 -18.53 0.19
CA ASP A 317 23.75 -18.26 -1.01
C ASP A 317 23.74 -19.50 -1.89
N GLN A 318 22.55 -19.93 -2.29
CA GLN A 318 22.43 -21.18 -3.06
C GLN A 318 21.17 -21.23 -3.94
N VAL A 319 21.15 -22.23 -4.81
CA VAL A 319 19.97 -22.60 -5.59
C VAL A 319 19.07 -23.48 -4.73
N ILE A 320 17.85 -23.01 -4.49
CA ILE A 320 16.82 -23.76 -3.73
C ILE A 320 16.13 -24.79 -4.63
N ARG A 321 15.79 -24.37 -5.85
CA ARG A 321 15.23 -25.22 -6.92
C ARG A 321 15.76 -24.72 -8.27
N PRO A 322 15.74 -25.51 -9.33
CA PRO A 322 16.15 -25.05 -10.65
C PRO A 322 15.47 -23.74 -11.02
N GLY A 323 16.25 -22.69 -11.29
CA GLY A 323 15.78 -21.35 -11.60
C GLY A 323 15.38 -20.49 -10.39
N VAL A 324 15.47 -20.99 -9.17
CA VAL A 324 15.18 -20.19 -7.94
C VAL A 324 16.40 -20.24 -7.00
N ARG A 325 17.02 -19.11 -6.75
CA ARG A 325 18.15 -18.99 -5.83
C ARG A 325 17.95 -17.85 -4.84
N VAL A 326 18.62 -17.95 -3.72
CA VAL A 326 18.61 -16.95 -2.64
C VAL A 326 19.95 -16.24 -2.53
N VAL A 327 19.91 -14.97 -2.21
CA VAL A 327 21.09 -14.14 -1.95
C VAL A 327 20.88 -13.37 -0.65
N ARG A 328 21.81 -13.55 0.28
CA ARG A 328 21.78 -12.80 1.54
C ARG A 328 22.07 -11.33 1.28
N THR A 329 21.23 -10.45 1.82
CA THR A 329 21.44 -9.00 1.78
C THR A 329 22.04 -8.48 3.09
N GLY A 330 21.75 -9.18 4.21
CA GLY A 330 21.98 -8.63 5.54
C GLY A 330 21.13 -7.38 5.75
N GLY A 331 21.48 -6.51 6.67
CA GLY A 331 20.86 -5.19 6.79
C GLY A 331 19.57 -5.19 7.59
N HIS A 332 18.45 -5.56 7.01
CA HIS A 332 17.16 -5.60 7.70
C HIS A 332 17.19 -6.57 8.89
N THR A 333 17.43 -7.85 8.64
CA THR A 333 17.98 -8.78 9.64
C THR A 333 19.40 -9.14 9.26
N GLY A 334 20.17 -9.75 10.16
CA GLY A 334 21.51 -10.24 9.84
C GLY A 334 21.54 -11.24 8.68
N GLN A 335 20.42 -11.92 8.47
CA GLN A 335 20.31 -13.01 7.51
C GLN A 335 19.20 -12.81 6.46
N HIS A 336 18.59 -11.63 6.42
CA HIS A 336 17.61 -11.28 5.39
C HIS A 336 18.14 -11.58 4.00
N GLN A 337 17.29 -12.12 3.14
CA GLN A 337 17.64 -12.52 1.78
C GLN A 337 16.58 -12.10 0.77
N ILE A 338 17.02 -11.93 -0.49
CA ILE A 338 16.15 -11.74 -1.65
C ILE A 338 16.16 -13.00 -2.50
N ILE A 339 15.09 -13.21 -3.25
CA ILE A 339 14.88 -14.42 -4.04
C ILE A 339 14.95 -14.06 -5.52
N PHE A 340 15.94 -14.61 -6.22
CA PHE A 340 16.09 -14.54 -7.67
C PHE A 340 15.34 -15.68 -8.35
N ILE A 341 14.62 -15.35 -9.39
CA ILE A 341 13.86 -16.27 -10.24
C ILE A 341 14.36 -16.07 -11.66
N GLU A 342 15.01 -17.11 -12.21
CA GLU A 342 15.73 -17.04 -13.47
C GLU A 342 15.18 -18.06 -14.46
N SER A 343 14.68 -17.60 -15.60
CA SER A 343 14.15 -18.46 -16.64
C SER A 343 14.24 -17.80 -18.02
N SER A 344 14.62 -18.57 -19.02
CA SER A 344 14.67 -18.12 -20.43
C SER A 344 15.47 -16.82 -20.62
N GLY A 345 16.60 -16.67 -19.92
CA GLY A 345 17.47 -15.50 -20.00
C GLY A 345 16.91 -14.22 -19.34
N ARG A 346 15.80 -14.33 -18.60
CA ARG A 346 15.20 -13.24 -17.83
C ARG A 346 15.37 -13.48 -16.33
N THR A 347 15.41 -12.41 -15.57
CA THR A 347 15.51 -12.45 -14.10
C THR A 347 14.38 -11.66 -13.48
N ALA A 348 13.68 -12.27 -12.53
CA ALA A 348 12.79 -11.59 -11.61
C ALA A 348 13.38 -11.69 -10.18
N VAL A 349 13.09 -10.72 -9.33
CA VAL A 349 13.59 -10.70 -7.96
C VAL A 349 12.48 -10.30 -7.00
N PHE A 350 12.23 -11.13 -6.00
CA PHE A 350 11.42 -10.77 -4.84
C PHE A 350 12.34 -10.13 -3.81
N VAL A 351 12.12 -8.83 -3.56
CA VAL A 351 13.09 -8.01 -2.81
C VAL A 351 12.80 -7.91 -1.32
N ALA A 352 11.64 -8.39 -0.88
CA ALA A 352 11.21 -8.33 0.52
C ALA A 352 11.56 -6.97 1.16
N ASP A 353 12.18 -6.95 2.33
CA ASP A 353 12.49 -5.75 3.09
C ASP A 353 13.82 -5.05 2.72
N LEU A 354 14.52 -5.52 1.69
CA LEU A 354 15.59 -4.72 1.08
C LEU A 354 15.05 -3.42 0.47
N ILE A 355 13.90 -3.52 -0.22
CA ILE A 355 13.17 -2.40 -0.83
C ILE A 355 11.67 -2.66 -0.60
N PRO A 356 11.14 -2.36 0.60
CA PRO A 356 9.77 -2.76 0.94
C PRO A 356 8.70 -2.13 0.05
N THR A 357 8.93 -0.89 -0.41
CA THR A 357 8.01 -0.19 -1.33
C THR A 357 8.78 0.60 -2.38
N ALA A 358 8.12 0.99 -3.46
CA ALA A 358 8.69 1.88 -4.50
C ALA A 358 9.15 3.24 -3.95
N ALA A 359 8.61 3.69 -2.81
CA ALA A 359 9.08 4.90 -2.14
C ALA A 359 10.50 4.75 -1.61
N HIS A 360 10.98 3.53 -1.36
CA HIS A 360 12.32 3.22 -0.84
C HIS A 360 13.39 3.06 -1.93
N LEU A 361 13.14 3.45 -3.18
CA LEU A 361 14.15 3.36 -4.25
C LEU A 361 15.34 4.29 -4.06
N GLU A 362 15.17 5.39 -3.31
CA GLU A 362 16.30 6.27 -2.97
C GLU A 362 17.25 5.56 -2.01
N ASN A 363 18.56 5.63 -2.29
CA ASN A 363 19.55 4.87 -1.52
C ASN A 363 19.48 5.13 -0.02
N ALA A 364 19.32 6.40 0.39
CA ALA A 364 19.29 6.80 1.79
C ALA A 364 17.95 6.53 2.49
N TRP A 365 16.91 6.10 1.76
CA TRP A 365 15.61 5.78 2.33
C TRP A 365 15.63 4.34 2.83
N VAL A 366 16.09 4.17 4.07
CA VAL A 366 16.31 2.91 4.78
C VAL A 366 15.45 2.94 6.04
N MET A 367 14.86 1.82 6.40
CA MET A 367 13.98 1.72 7.56
C MET A 367 14.75 1.82 8.89
N SER A 368 14.11 2.34 9.94
CA SER A 368 14.61 2.22 11.32
C SER A 368 14.52 0.79 11.85
N TYR A 369 13.73 -0.06 11.19
CA TYR A 369 13.64 -1.49 11.49
C TYR A 369 14.91 -2.25 11.10
N ASP A 370 15.70 -1.72 10.17
CA ASP A 370 16.95 -2.34 9.76
C ASP A 370 17.94 -2.41 10.91
N LEU A 371 18.42 -3.61 11.21
CA LEU A 371 19.40 -3.80 12.29
C LEU A 371 20.79 -3.28 11.90
N PHE A 372 21.12 -3.38 10.61
CA PHE A 372 22.39 -2.98 10.02
C PHE A 372 22.15 -2.05 8.81
N PRO A 373 21.67 -0.80 9.05
CA PRO A 373 21.21 0.07 7.96
C PRO A 373 22.31 0.45 6.96
N MET A 374 23.58 0.40 7.35
CA MET A 374 24.68 0.65 6.43
C MET A 374 24.91 -0.51 5.47
N ASP A 375 24.65 -1.75 5.90
CA ASP A 375 24.73 -2.92 5.04
C ASP A 375 23.56 -2.92 4.05
N THR A 376 22.34 -2.59 4.50
CA THR A 376 21.20 -2.33 3.62
C THR A 376 21.54 -1.28 2.56
N LEU A 377 22.10 -0.15 2.96
CA LEU A 377 22.48 0.93 2.04
C LEU A 377 23.50 0.46 1.00
N ALA A 378 24.53 -0.26 1.43
CA ALA A 378 25.59 -0.75 0.54
C ALA A 378 25.04 -1.75 -0.48
N PHE A 379 24.29 -2.75 -0.01
CA PHE A 379 23.71 -3.78 -0.87
C PHE A 379 22.67 -3.17 -1.84
N LYS A 380 21.74 -2.38 -1.33
CA LYS A 380 20.69 -1.74 -2.13
C LYS A 380 21.26 -0.88 -3.26
N ARG A 381 22.34 -0.11 -2.99
CA ARG A 381 23.00 0.72 -3.99
C ARG A 381 23.54 -0.08 -5.16
N GLN A 382 24.15 -1.22 -4.90
CA GLN A 382 24.67 -2.12 -5.92
C GLN A 382 23.52 -2.81 -6.65
N PHE A 383 22.56 -3.37 -5.90
CA PHE A 383 21.41 -4.11 -6.44
C PHE A 383 20.57 -3.26 -7.39
N ILE A 384 20.23 -2.02 -7.02
CA ILE A 384 19.40 -1.15 -7.88
C ILE A 384 20.10 -0.87 -9.23
N ARG A 385 21.40 -0.64 -9.23
CA ARG A 385 22.14 -0.46 -10.49
C ARG A 385 22.06 -1.71 -11.34
N GLU A 386 22.35 -2.86 -10.77
CA GLU A 386 22.27 -4.13 -11.48
C GLU A 386 20.86 -4.42 -11.99
N ALA A 387 19.83 -4.12 -11.20
CA ALA A 387 18.43 -4.29 -11.58
C ALA A 387 18.03 -3.42 -12.78
N ILE A 388 18.54 -2.18 -12.85
CA ILE A 388 18.32 -1.29 -13.99
C ILE A 388 19.10 -1.82 -15.22
N ASP A 389 20.37 -2.11 -15.07
CA ASP A 389 21.26 -2.49 -16.17
C ASP A 389 20.85 -3.84 -16.82
N ARG A 390 20.34 -4.77 -16.02
CA ARG A 390 19.92 -6.11 -16.46
C ARG A 390 18.41 -6.28 -16.59
N GLU A 391 17.64 -5.21 -16.43
CA GLU A 391 16.18 -5.21 -16.57
C GLU A 391 15.50 -6.28 -15.67
N TYR A 392 15.83 -6.30 -14.38
CA TYR A 392 15.17 -7.21 -13.44
C TYR A 392 13.73 -6.81 -13.20
N LEU A 393 12.81 -7.78 -13.27
CA LEU A 393 11.43 -7.60 -12.83
C LEU A 393 11.39 -7.72 -11.30
N ILE A 394 11.09 -6.62 -10.64
CA ILE A 394 11.07 -6.53 -9.17
C ILE A 394 9.67 -6.79 -8.64
N PHE A 395 9.54 -7.70 -7.67
CA PHE A 395 8.33 -7.92 -6.89
C PHE A 395 8.48 -7.26 -5.53
N PHE A 396 7.53 -6.37 -5.19
CA PHE A 396 7.48 -5.64 -3.92
C PHE A 396 6.45 -6.28 -2.99
N GLU A 397 6.87 -6.62 -1.78
CA GLU A 397 5.97 -7.23 -0.81
C GLU A 397 5.03 -6.21 -0.17
N HIS A 398 5.56 -5.05 0.21
CA HIS A 398 4.85 -4.08 1.03
C HIS A 398 4.30 -2.86 0.28
N ASP A 399 4.59 -2.69 -1.00
CA ASP A 399 4.05 -1.54 -1.72
C ASP A 399 2.52 -1.62 -1.83
N PRO A 400 1.78 -0.58 -1.40
CA PRO A 400 0.32 -0.63 -1.39
C PRO A 400 -0.31 -0.61 -2.79
N LEU A 401 0.42 -0.16 -3.82
CA LEU A 401 -0.12 0.10 -5.16
C LEU A 401 0.56 -0.72 -6.25
N ILE A 402 1.84 -1.03 -6.08
CA ILE A 402 2.69 -1.66 -7.10
C ILE A 402 3.11 -3.04 -6.61
N ALA A 403 2.60 -4.09 -7.23
CA ALA A 403 3.03 -5.46 -6.91
C ALA A 403 4.34 -5.82 -7.60
N ALA A 404 4.51 -5.43 -8.88
CA ALA A 404 5.74 -5.67 -9.61
C ALA A 404 5.99 -4.63 -10.72
N GLY A 405 7.25 -4.42 -11.06
CA GLY A 405 7.66 -3.55 -12.15
C GLY A 405 9.17 -3.49 -12.34
N TYR A 406 9.60 -2.76 -13.34
CA TYR A 406 11.01 -2.52 -13.61
C TYR A 406 11.46 -1.22 -12.97
N ILE A 407 12.62 -1.23 -12.30
CA ILE A 407 13.23 -0.01 -11.81
C ILE A 407 13.83 0.75 -13.01
N ARG A 408 13.46 2.01 -13.17
CA ARG A 408 13.97 2.91 -14.21
C ARG A 408 14.56 4.16 -13.56
N GLU A 409 15.48 4.78 -14.31
CA GLU A 409 16.06 6.07 -13.91
C GLU A 409 15.92 7.07 -15.07
N LYS A 410 15.40 8.27 -14.75
CA LYS A 410 15.29 9.38 -15.69
C LYS A 410 15.61 10.68 -14.97
N ASP A 411 16.50 11.49 -15.54
CA ASP A 411 16.93 12.79 -14.98
C ASP A 411 17.41 12.68 -13.52
N GLY A 412 18.13 11.57 -13.18
CA GLY A 412 18.64 11.28 -11.86
C GLY A 412 17.57 10.87 -10.82
N ARG A 413 16.34 10.62 -11.26
CA ARG A 413 15.23 10.15 -10.41
C ARG A 413 14.85 8.74 -10.77
N ARG A 414 14.69 7.90 -9.74
CA ARG A 414 14.25 6.52 -9.89
C ARG A 414 12.74 6.42 -9.73
N TYR A 415 12.17 5.52 -10.54
CA TYR A 415 10.74 5.19 -10.48
C TYR A 415 10.53 3.73 -10.87
N VAL A 416 9.35 3.21 -10.62
CA VAL A 416 8.94 1.88 -11.08
C VAL A 416 8.07 2.04 -12.33
N GLU A 417 8.51 1.42 -13.42
CA GLU A 417 7.65 1.15 -14.56
C GLU A 417 6.80 -0.06 -14.21
N GLN A 418 5.56 0.19 -13.79
CA GLN A 418 4.67 -0.81 -13.25
C GLN A 418 4.26 -1.85 -14.30
N VAL A 419 4.31 -3.14 -13.92
CA VAL A 419 3.81 -4.28 -14.70
C VAL A 419 2.55 -4.86 -14.04
N LEU A 420 2.53 -4.93 -12.71
CA LEU A 420 1.42 -5.42 -11.90
C LEU A 420 1.05 -4.43 -10.79
#